data_960488898ffae14796d07b2bf1e8ad39
#
_entry.id   960488898ffae14796d07b2bf1e8ad39
#
_cell.length_a   1.000
_cell.length_b   1.000
_cell.length_c   1.000
_cell.angle_alpha   90.00
_cell.angle_beta   90.00
_cell.angle_gamma   90.00
#
_symmetry.space_group_name_H-M   'P 1'
#
loop_
_entity.id
_entity.type
_entity.pdbx_description
1 polymer ?
#
loop_
_entity_poly.entity_id
_entity_poly.type
_entity_poly.pdbx_seq_one_letter_code
_entity_poly.pdbx_strand_id
1 'polypeptide(L)'
;MVVDEKTCNCRICKAPLGEPEVILNKMPLTDGFVEVGDLASSEFIKDILIYECKKCGFVQNPVNFSYADYYKDYNYSSGHSEFTKIFFDRYAEIMSELYYKANGSEAKSVIEAGSGDGVQLMSFKKIGYEVLGIEPSDYLVKVSNDSGIKTDLKLFDTNLSIENSFDVCISSYTFDHMPDPIDYLRTAHKVLSDGGLVAVEVHDLEKIVERTEFCLFEHEHTIYMNADDITKLIESQGFEVISINPLDDSETRANSLLVVAKKNKNHSNPITALHTDASFVNLNNRIKETIYKLDKWVSELPEQSPIIGYGAGGRGVMTLAAMDNFERFSGLVDSNYKSNVYLAPKTGIPICGKKDLPKFKDGYCLIFSFGYATEITNDLIKAGFSLDNIVLLSDFYA
;
A
#
# COMPACT_ATOMS: atom_id res chain seq x y z
N MET A 1 -18.82 8.09 -8.17
CA MET A 1 -17.50 8.59 -7.73
C MET A 1 -17.21 9.90 -8.46
N VAL A 2 -17.17 11.03 -7.76
CA VAL A 2 -16.94 12.35 -8.38
C VAL A 2 -15.48 12.70 -8.17
N VAL A 3 -14.72 12.82 -9.24
CA VAL A 3 -13.35 13.33 -9.24
C VAL A 3 -13.42 14.83 -9.51
N ASP A 4 -12.99 15.65 -8.56
CA ASP A 4 -12.89 17.09 -8.76
C ASP A 4 -11.56 17.42 -9.46
N GLU A 5 -11.61 17.59 -10.78
CA GLU A 5 -10.45 17.83 -11.63
C GLU A 5 -9.97 19.30 -11.63
N LYS A 6 -10.59 20.19 -10.85
CA LYS A 6 -10.47 21.64 -11.10
C LYS A 6 -9.35 22.38 -10.38
N THR A 7 -8.70 21.82 -9.35
CA THR A 7 -7.59 22.55 -8.69
C THR A 7 -6.50 21.60 -8.24
N CYS A 8 -5.51 21.39 -9.09
CA CYS A 8 -4.30 20.69 -8.71
C CYS A 8 -3.43 21.58 -7.79
N ASN A 9 -3.79 21.67 -6.52
CA ASN A 9 -2.98 22.34 -5.51
C ASN A 9 -2.28 21.33 -4.62
N CYS A 10 -1.08 21.66 -4.19
CA CYS A 10 -0.32 20.84 -3.26
C CYS A 10 -1.10 20.60 -1.96
N ARG A 11 -1.20 19.34 -1.54
CA ARG A 11 -1.88 18.93 -0.31
C ARG A 11 -1.26 19.57 0.94
N ILE A 12 0.04 19.84 0.93
CA ILE A 12 0.78 20.40 2.06
C ILE A 12 0.75 21.93 2.03
N CYS A 13 1.39 22.56 1.04
CA CYS A 13 1.61 24.00 1.02
C CYS A 13 0.54 24.79 0.25
N LYS A 14 -0.45 24.12 -0.32
CA LYS A 14 -1.57 24.67 -1.10
C LYS A 14 -1.15 25.48 -2.34
N ALA A 15 0.13 25.44 -2.73
CA ALA A 15 0.61 26.06 -3.96
C ALA A 15 0.08 25.32 -5.20
N PRO A 16 -0.14 26.02 -6.33
CA PRO A 16 -0.48 25.36 -7.58
C PRO A 16 0.61 24.33 -7.97
N LEU A 17 0.18 23.16 -8.43
CA LEU A 17 1.07 22.15 -9.01
C LEU A 17 1.36 22.53 -10.48
N GLY A 18 2.57 22.21 -10.95
CA GLY A 18 2.99 22.41 -12.33
C GLY A 18 2.59 21.25 -13.24
N GLU A 19 3.53 20.81 -14.08
CA GLU A 19 3.38 19.62 -14.90
C GLU A 19 3.65 18.34 -14.07
N PRO A 20 3.00 17.21 -14.40
CA PRO A 20 3.26 15.95 -13.74
C PRO A 20 4.64 15.38 -14.08
N GLU A 21 5.29 14.78 -13.09
CA GLU A 21 6.56 14.06 -13.25
C GLU A 21 6.35 12.66 -13.85
N VAL A 22 5.25 11.99 -13.49
CA VAL A 22 4.88 10.67 -14.03
C VAL A 22 3.47 10.69 -14.57
N ILE A 23 3.27 10.05 -15.73
CA ILE A 23 1.96 9.87 -16.38
C ILE A 23 1.77 8.39 -16.70
N LEU A 24 0.78 7.77 -16.07
CA LEU A 24 0.30 6.42 -16.42
C LEU A 24 -1.10 6.54 -17.03
N ASN A 25 -1.23 6.20 -18.32
CA ASN A 25 -2.47 6.45 -19.05
C ASN A 25 -3.52 5.35 -18.79
N LYS A 26 -4.76 5.75 -18.59
CA LYS A 26 -5.93 4.87 -18.54
C LYS A 26 -5.77 3.72 -17.54
N MET A 27 -5.42 4.04 -16.30
CA MET A 27 -5.24 3.06 -15.24
C MET A 27 -6.53 2.82 -14.46
N PRO A 28 -6.80 1.58 -14.01
CA PRO A 28 -7.95 1.24 -13.19
C PRO A 28 -7.73 1.57 -11.71
N LEU A 29 -8.77 1.41 -10.87
CA LEU A 29 -8.60 1.17 -9.45
C LEU A 29 -8.05 -0.24 -9.23
N THR A 30 -7.10 -0.40 -8.32
CA THR A 30 -6.42 -1.69 -8.08
C THR A 30 -7.36 -2.77 -7.55
N ASP A 31 -8.29 -2.40 -6.70
CA ASP A 31 -9.28 -3.30 -6.08
C ASP A 31 -10.65 -3.30 -6.78
N GLY A 32 -10.72 -2.66 -7.96
CA GLY A 32 -11.94 -2.55 -8.77
C GLY A 32 -12.31 -3.84 -9.52
N PHE A 33 -12.23 -5.00 -8.87
CA PHE A 33 -12.58 -6.29 -9.49
C PHE A 33 -14.05 -6.36 -9.88
N VAL A 34 -14.30 -6.92 -11.07
CA VAL A 34 -15.65 -7.08 -11.62
C VAL A 34 -16.10 -8.53 -11.49
N GLU A 35 -17.30 -8.77 -10.98
CA GLU A 35 -17.85 -10.14 -10.97
C GLU A 35 -18.13 -10.64 -12.39
N VAL A 36 -17.85 -11.93 -12.62
CA VAL A 36 -18.11 -12.56 -13.91
C VAL A 36 -19.62 -12.53 -14.20
N GLY A 37 -19.99 -11.83 -15.25
CA GLY A 37 -21.39 -11.65 -15.66
C GLY A 37 -21.97 -10.27 -15.35
N ASP A 38 -21.29 -9.46 -14.57
CA ASP A 38 -21.65 -8.06 -14.34
C ASP A 38 -20.90 -7.13 -15.30
N LEU A 39 -21.37 -7.09 -16.55
CA LEU A 39 -20.77 -6.26 -17.62
C LEU A 39 -21.24 -4.79 -17.59
N ALA A 40 -22.05 -4.40 -16.62
CA ALA A 40 -22.74 -3.09 -16.63
C ALA A 40 -22.12 -2.05 -15.70
N SER A 41 -21.14 -2.37 -14.89
CA SER A 41 -20.47 -1.37 -14.05
C SER A 41 -19.53 -0.52 -14.91
N SER A 42 -19.72 0.80 -14.88
CA SER A 42 -18.77 1.74 -15.48
C SER A 42 -17.43 1.61 -14.75
N GLU A 43 -16.49 0.88 -15.32
CA GLU A 43 -15.13 0.80 -14.76
C GLU A 43 -14.53 2.19 -14.59
N PHE A 44 -13.91 2.40 -13.45
CA PHE A 44 -13.13 3.61 -13.23
C PHE A 44 -11.77 3.45 -13.94
N ILE A 45 -11.64 4.10 -15.10
CA ILE A 45 -10.39 4.11 -15.89
C ILE A 45 -9.99 5.57 -16.10
N LYS A 46 -8.88 5.99 -15.49
CA LYS A 46 -8.35 7.36 -15.59
C LYS A 46 -6.83 7.36 -15.67
N ASP A 47 -6.27 8.49 -16.08
CA ASP A 47 -4.83 8.70 -16.01
C ASP A 47 -4.39 8.93 -14.56
N ILE A 48 -3.28 8.33 -14.17
CA ILE A 48 -2.58 8.64 -12.92
C ILE A 48 -1.51 9.69 -13.23
N LEU A 49 -1.59 10.80 -12.52
CA LEU A 49 -0.68 11.93 -12.67
C LEU A 49 0.03 12.20 -11.35
N ILE A 50 1.33 11.99 -11.31
CA ILE A 50 2.15 12.19 -10.12
C ILE A 50 2.90 13.50 -10.25
N TYR A 51 2.78 14.35 -9.25
CA TYR A 51 3.37 15.68 -9.21
C TYR A 51 4.36 15.83 -8.07
N GLU A 52 5.47 16.46 -8.35
CA GLU A 52 6.32 17.05 -7.34
C GLU A 52 5.98 18.55 -7.19
N CYS A 53 5.67 18.99 -5.99
CA CYS A 53 5.40 20.40 -5.73
C CYS A 53 6.66 21.23 -5.81
N LYS A 54 6.77 22.12 -6.79
CA LYS A 54 7.98 22.96 -7.00
C LYS A 54 8.22 23.95 -5.86
N LYS A 55 7.24 24.17 -4.95
CA LYS A 55 7.41 25.05 -3.80
C LYS A 55 7.91 24.31 -2.54
N CYS A 56 7.40 23.11 -2.27
CA CYS A 56 7.75 22.37 -1.04
C CYS A 56 8.35 20.98 -1.30
N GLY A 57 8.49 20.54 -2.56
CA GLY A 57 9.07 19.24 -2.93
C GLY A 57 8.15 18.02 -2.73
N PHE A 58 6.98 18.17 -2.14
CA PHE A 58 6.12 17.06 -1.78
C PHE A 58 5.54 16.34 -3.01
N VAL A 59 5.71 15.01 -3.07
CA VAL A 59 5.23 14.18 -4.17
C VAL A 59 3.84 13.64 -3.89
N GLN A 60 2.93 13.75 -4.85
CA GLN A 60 1.53 13.49 -4.63
C GLN A 60 0.75 13.17 -5.89
N ASN A 61 -0.31 12.41 -5.71
CA ASN A 61 -1.43 12.30 -6.63
C ASN A 61 -2.53 13.27 -6.14
N PRO A 62 -2.85 14.35 -6.90
CA PRO A 62 -3.81 15.36 -6.45
C PRO A 62 -5.28 14.91 -6.58
N VAL A 63 -5.54 13.77 -7.21
CA VAL A 63 -6.89 13.26 -7.41
C VAL A 63 -7.56 12.98 -6.07
N ASN A 64 -8.76 13.51 -5.88
CA ASN A 64 -9.58 13.21 -4.72
C ASN A 64 -10.81 12.42 -5.16
N PHE A 65 -11.12 11.35 -4.43
CA PHE A 65 -12.41 10.68 -4.52
C PHE A 65 -13.08 10.68 -3.15
N SER A 66 -14.36 10.33 -3.13
CA SER A 66 -15.05 10.12 -1.87
C SER A 66 -14.48 8.88 -1.18
N TYR A 67 -13.54 9.10 -0.27
CA TYR A 67 -12.93 8.02 0.50
C TYR A 67 -13.98 7.22 1.29
N ALA A 68 -14.98 7.90 1.84
CA ALA A 68 -16.06 7.23 2.56
C ALA A 68 -16.84 6.27 1.66
N ASP A 69 -17.07 6.63 0.39
CA ASP A 69 -17.75 5.76 -0.56
C ASP A 69 -16.82 4.64 -1.06
N TYR A 70 -15.53 4.93 -1.26
CA TYR A 70 -14.56 3.95 -1.74
C TYR A 70 -14.30 2.85 -0.71
N TYR A 71 -14.04 3.22 0.54
CA TYR A 71 -13.72 2.24 1.59
C TYR A 71 -14.93 1.55 2.20
N LYS A 72 -16.15 2.01 1.93
CA LYS A 72 -17.37 1.40 2.49
C LYS A 72 -17.48 -0.10 2.19
N ASP A 73 -17.18 -0.49 0.96
CA ASP A 73 -17.28 -1.87 0.47
C ASP A 73 -15.88 -2.53 0.35
N TYR A 74 -14.85 -1.90 0.90
CA TYR A 74 -13.48 -2.41 0.85
C TYR A 74 -13.34 -3.68 1.65
N ASN A 75 -12.75 -4.72 1.06
CA ASN A 75 -12.70 -6.05 1.63
C ASN A 75 -11.32 -6.72 1.59
N TYR A 76 -10.27 -5.96 1.25
CA TYR A 76 -8.91 -6.48 1.25
C TYR A 76 -8.48 -6.84 2.66
N SER A 77 -7.97 -8.07 2.85
CA SER A 77 -7.48 -8.59 4.12
C SER A 77 -6.01 -8.96 4.01
N SER A 78 -5.19 -8.42 4.89
CA SER A 78 -3.75 -8.70 4.96
C SER A 78 -3.41 -9.97 5.74
N GLY A 79 -4.35 -10.52 6.49
CA GLY A 79 -4.14 -11.59 7.49
C GLY A 79 -3.91 -13.00 6.93
N HIS A 80 -3.93 -13.20 5.61
CA HIS A 80 -3.85 -14.55 5.01
C HIS A 80 -2.43 -15.10 4.85
N SER A 81 -1.39 -14.27 4.96
CA SER A 81 0.00 -14.66 4.78
C SER A 81 0.68 -14.98 6.11
N GLU A 82 1.43 -16.09 6.16
CA GLU A 82 2.25 -16.45 7.32
C GLU A 82 3.35 -15.41 7.56
N PHE A 83 3.99 -14.92 6.50
CA PHE A 83 4.97 -13.85 6.60
C PHE A 83 4.38 -12.59 7.25
N THR A 84 3.18 -12.19 6.84
CA THR A 84 2.51 -11.00 7.40
C THR A 84 2.24 -11.16 8.90
N LYS A 85 1.86 -12.36 9.36
CA LYS A 85 1.65 -12.62 10.78
C LYS A 85 2.95 -12.53 11.59
N ILE A 86 4.03 -13.12 11.08
CA ILE A 86 5.37 -13.02 11.70
C ILE A 86 5.80 -11.55 11.75
N PHE A 87 5.62 -10.82 10.66
CA PHE A 87 5.90 -9.39 10.61
C PHE A 87 5.13 -8.61 11.67
N PHE A 88 3.82 -8.83 11.82
CA PHE A 88 3.01 -8.09 12.80
C PHE A 88 3.38 -8.46 14.25
N ASP A 89 3.71 -9.71 14.53
CA ASP A 89 4.18 -10.11 15.85
C ASP A 89 5.52 -9.39 16.18
N ARG A 90 6.45 -9.35 15.23
CA ARG A 90 7.72 -8.63 15.38
C ARG A 90 7.54 -7.11 15.45
N TYR A 91 6.62 -6.56 14.67
CA TYR A 91 6.25 -5.14 14.73
C TYR A 91 5.76 -4.75 16.13
N ALA A 92 4.88 -5.54 16.73
CA ALA A 92 4.38 -5.26 18.08
C ALA A 92 5.49 -5.31 19.15
N GLU A 93 6.44 -6.26 19.04
CA GLU A 93 7.60 -6.34 19.91
C GLU A 93 8.49 -5.11 19.80
N ILE A 94 8.85 -4.69 18.56
CA ILE A 94 9.73 -3.53 18.35
C ILE A 94 9.08 -2.23 18.82
N MET A 95 7.76 -2.07 18.66
CA MET A 95 7.05 -0.91 19.21
C MET A 95 7.11 -0.86 20.73
N SER A 96 7.00 -2.01 21.40
CA SER A 96 7.14 -2.12 22.86
C SER A 96 8.55 -1.75 23.33
N GLU A 97 9.58 -2.25 22.64
CA GLU A 97 10.98 -1.93 22.91
C GLU A 97 11.28 -0.44 22.75
N LEU A 98 10.80 0.17 21.63
CA LEU A 98 11.00 1.59 21.36
C LEU A 98 10.27 2.48 22.37
N TYR A 99 9.04 2.10 22.75
CA TYR A 99 8.30 2.84 23.76
C TYR A 99 9.02 2.81 25.12
N TYR A 100 9.46 1.62 25.54
CA TYR A 100 10.22 1.46 26.80
C TYR A 100 11.52 2.27 26.78
N LYS A 101 12.27 2.21 25.68
CA LYS A 101 13.52 2.98 25.51
C LYS A 101 13.27 4.49 25.56
N ALA A 102 12.14 4.96 25.00
CA ALA A 102 11.81 6.38 24.96
C ALA A 102 11.24 6.94 26.28
N ASN A 103 10.57 6.09 27.10
CA ASN A 103 9.80 6.56 28.27
C ASN A 103 10.22 5.92 29.59
N GLY A 104 11.01 4.85 29.60
CA GLY A 104 11.39 4.11 30.82
C GLY A 104 10.23 3.33 31.47
N SER A 105 9.13 3.15 30.77
CA SER A 105 7.92 2.43 31.21
C SER A 105 7.34 1.61 30.07
N GLU A 106 6.53 0.60 30.38
CA GLU A 106 5.84 -0.20 29.39
C GLU A 106 4.64 0.52 28.80
N ALA A 107 4.42 0.41 27.50
CA ALA A 107 3.17 0.81 26.86
C ALA A 107 2.07 -0.21 27.17
N LYS A 108 0.81 0.24 27.24
CA LYS A 108 -0.33 -0.59 27.59
C LYS A 108 -1.48 -0.53 26.60
N SER A 109 -1.47 0.45 25.73
CA SER A 109 -2.59 0.70 24.81
C SER A 109 -2.12 1.09 23.42
N VAL A 110 -2.83 0.61 22.40
CA VAL A 110 -2.57 0.94 20.99
C VAL A 110 -3.86 1.23 20.25
N ILE A 111 -3.82 2.26 19.41
CA ILE A 111 -4.86 2.59 18.44
C ILE A 111 -4.29 2.46 17.04
N GLU A 112 -5.06 1.86 16.14
CA GLU A 112 -4.67 1.71 14.72
C GLU A 112 -5.65 2.44 13.82
N ALA A 113 -5.11 3.29 12.93
CA ALA A 113 -5.85 3.96 11.88
C ALA A 113 -5.84 3.11 10.60
N GLY A 114 -7.02 2.81 10.06
CA GLY A 114 -7.16 1.86 8.95
C GLY A 114 -6.82 0.45 9.40
N SER A 115 -7.46 -0.03 10.47
CA SER A 115 -7.09 -1.29 11.14
C SER A 115 -7.49 -2.56 10.36
N GLY A 116 -8.22 -2.41 9.26
CA GLY A 116 -8.64 -3.51 8.43
C GLY A 116 -9.36 -4.61 9.21
N ASP A 117 -8.95 -5.85 9.00
CA ASP A 117 -9.49 -7.04 9.67
C ASP A 117 -8.99 -7.24 11.12
N GLY A 118 -8.17 -6.31 11.64
CA GLY A 118 -7.66 -6.31 13.02
C GLY A 118 -6.49 -7.26 13.28
N VAL A 119 -5.90 -7.88 12.25
CA VAL A 119 -4.84 -8.88 12.43
C VAL A 119 -3.57 -8.27 13.03
N GLN A 120 -3.20 -7.03 12.68
CA GLN A 120 -2.06 -6.34 13.28
C GLN A 120 -2.31 -6.05 14.76
N LEU A 121 -3.50 -5.55 15.12
CA LEU A 121 -3.89 -5.33 16.52
C LEU A 121 -3.95 -6.62 17.34
N MET A 122 -4.25 -7.75 16.72
CA MET A 122 -4.20 -9.05 17.40
C MET A 122 -2.80 -9.36 17.93
N SER A 123 -1.74 -8.98 17.23
CA SER A 123 -0.36 -9.17 17.68
C SER A 123 -0.05 -8.34 18.94
N PHE A 124 -0.52 -7.09 19.00
CA PHE A 124 -0.42 -6.28 20.22
C PHE A 124 -1.24 -6.86 21.37
N LYS A 125 -2.46 -7.34 21.09
CA LYS A 125 -3.32 -7.96 22.10
C LYS A 125 -2.70 -9.21 22.71
N LYS A 126 -2.02 -10.05 21.92
CA LYS A 126 -1.30 -11.24 22.40
C LYS A 126 -0.22 -10.90 23.44
N ILE A 127 0.42 -9.76 23.34
CA ILE A 127 1.45 -9.30 24.27
C ILE A 127 0.90 -8.37 25.37
N GLY A 128 -0.44 -8.28 25.51
CA GLY A 128 -1.12 -7.68 26.65
C GLY A 128 -1.58 -6.24 26.50
N TYR A 129 -1.57 -5.67 25.28
CA TYR A 129 -2.08 -4.32 25.05
C TYR A 129 -3.62 -4.27 25.06
N GLU A 130 -4.16 -3.16 25.53
CA GLU A 130 -5.52 -2.73 25.17
C GLU A 130 -5.48 -2.19 23.73
N VAL A 131 -6.39 -2.66 22.88
CA VAL A 131 -6.36 -2.35 21.44
C VAL A 131 -7.66 -1.68 20.98
N LEU A 132 -7.55 -0.73 20.06
CA LEU A 132 -8.69 -0.12 19.38
C LEU A 132 -8.36 0.08 17.89
N GLY A 133 -9.19 -0.48 17.01
CA GLY A 133 -9.15 -0.20 15.59
C GLY A 133 -10.09 0.94 15.19
N ILE A 134 -9.69 1.75 14.23
CA ILE A 134 -10.54 2.73 13.54
C ILE A 134 -10.52 2.36 12.06
N GLU A 135 -11.68 2.01 11.51
CA GLU A 135 -11.79 1.47 10.16
C GLU A 135 -13.08 1.97 9.47
N PRO A 136 -13.02 2.49 8.24
CA PRO A 136 -14.21 2.96 7.52
C PRO A 136 -15.01 1.87 6.80
N SER A 137 -14.50 0.65 6.63
CA SER A 137 -15.21 -0.46 5.99
C SER A 137 -16.15 -1.18 6.95
N ASP A 138 -17.45 -1.20 6.62
CA ASP A 138 -18.45 -1.98 7.36
C ASP A 138 -18.07 -3.48 7.44
N TYR A 139 -17.58 -4.02 6.33
CA TYR A 139 -17.19 -5.43 6.24
C TYR A 139 -16.00 -5.76 7.15
N LEU A 140 -14.92 -4.96 7.06
CA LEU A 140 -13.69 -5.19 7.84
C LEU A 140 -13.91 -4.95 9.34
N VAL A 141 -14.68 -3.93 9.71
CA VAL A 141 -15.10 -3.71 11.11
C VAL A 141 -15.82 -4.92 11.67
N LYS A 142 -16.73 -5.52 10.89
CA LYS A 142 -17.42 -6.75 11.31
C LYS A 142 -16.43 -7.90 11.48
N VAL A 143 -15.54 -8.16 10.52
CA VAL A 143 -14.52 -9.23 10.60
C VAL A 143 -13.62 -9.04 11.81
N SER A 144 -13.15 -7.84 12.05
CA SER A 144 -12.29 -7.48 13.18
C SER A 144 -12.99 -7.73 14.53
N ASN A 145 -14.22 -7.23 14.70
CA ASN A 145 -15.00 -7.42 15.91
C ASN A 145 -15.37 -8.90 16.15
N ASP A 146 -15.71 -9.65 15.10
CA ASP A 146 -15.99 -11.09 15.18
C ASP A 146 -14.73 -11.89 15.61
N SER A 147 -13.52 -11.39 15.27
CA SER A 147 -12.24 -11.96 15.72
C SER A 147 -11.84 -11.54 17.15
N GLY A 148 -12.63 -10.69 17.79
CA GLY A 148 -12.41 -10.21 19.15
C GLY A 148 -11.51 -8.98 19.27
N ILE A 149 -11.28 -8.26 18.19
CA ILE A 149 -10.57 -6.96 18.18
C ILE A 149 -11.60 -5.84 18.12
N LYS A 150 -11.67 -5.03 19.17
CA LYS A 150 -12.57 -3.86 19.20
C LYS A 150 -12.18 -2.90 18.07
N THR A 151 -13.12 -2.66 17.15
CA THR A 151 -12.95 -1.76 16.02
C THR A 151 -14.19 -0.89 15.84
N ASP A 152 -14.00 0.42 15.77
CA ASP A 152 -15.05 1.40 15.54
C ASP A 152 -15.14 1.73 14.04
N LEU A 153 -16.37 1.76 13.51
CA LEU A 153 -16.67 2.20 12.14
C LEU A 153 -16.59 3.74 12.06
N LYS A 154 -15.40 4.26 11.80
CA LYS A 154 -15.12 5.70 11.75
C LYS A 154 -13.97 6.00 10.79
N LEU A 155 -13.88 7.26 10.35
CA LEU A 155 -12.68 7.82 9.74
C LEU A 155 -11.71 8.27 10.84
N PHE A 156 -10.41 8.15 10.56
CA PHE A 156 -9.35 8.67 11.44
C PHE A 156 -9.00 10.10 11.02
N ASP A 157 -9.80 11.05 11.47
CA ASP A 157 -9.69 12.48 11.16
C ASP A 157 -9.86 13.33 12.43
N THR A 158 -9.71 14.65 12.33
CA THR A 158 -9.84 15.57 13.47
C THR A 158 -11.22 15.61 14.13
N ASN A 159 -12.27 15.09 13.46
CA ASN A 159 -13.61 14.90 14.03
C ASN A 159 -13.69 13.67 14.94
N LEU A 160 -12.68 12.80 14.91
CA LEU A 160 -12.64 11.60 15.75
C LEU A 160 -12.71 11.99 17.23
N SER A 161 -13.75 11.52 17.92
CA SER A 161 -13.93 11.68 19.36
C SER A 161 -13.63 10.35 20.05
N ILE A 162 -12.60 10.38 20.90
CA ILE A 162 -12.15 9.26 21.74
C ILE A 162 -11.93 9.81 23.15
N GLU A 163 -12.47 9.10 24.14
CA GLU A 163 -12.39 9.53 25.56
C GLU A 163 -11.02 9.24 26.18
N ASN A 164 -10.35 8.17 25.74
CA ASN A 164 -9.08 7.71 26.30
C ASN A 164 -7.91 8.15 25.42
N SER A 165 -6.74 8.36 26.05
CA SER A 165 -5.47 8.53 25.35
C SER A 165 -4.76 7.18 25.23
N PHE A 166 -4.00 7.00 24.15
CA PHE A 166 -3.24 5.79 23.85
C PHE A 166 -1.74 6.02 23.97
N ASP A 167 -1.01 4.94 24.28
CA ASP A 167 0.45 4.98 24.35
C ASP A 167 1.07 4.90 22.95
N VAL A 168 0.44 4.17 22.04
CA VAL A 168 0.92 4.00 20.67
C VAL A 168 -0.23 4.21 19.68
N CYS A 169 0.04 4.95 18.60
CA CYS A 169 -0.84 5.12 17.44
C CYS A 169 -0.11 4.58 16.21
N ILE A 170 -0.69 3.63 15.52
CA ILE A 170 -0.08 3.00 14.35
C ILE A 170 -0.92 3.16 13.10
N SER A 171 -0.26 3.15 11.95
CA SER A 171 -0.89 2.94 10.65
C SER A 171 0.08 2.24 9.70
N SER A 172 -0.40 1.23 9.00
CA SER A 172 0.39 0.47 8.05
C SER A 172 -0.29 0.51 6.68
N TYR A 173 0.38 1.12 5.68
CA TYR A 173 -0.16 1.34 4.34
C TYR A 173 -1.58 1.95 4.34
N THR A 174 -1.75 2.97 5.20
CA THR A 174 -2.99 3.74 5.34
C THR A 174 -2.71 5.24 5.24
N PHE A 175 -1.57 5.67 5.76
CA PHE A 175 -1.20 7.09 5.77
C PHE A 175 -1.02 7.65 4.35
N ASP A 176 -0.50 6.87 3.43
CA ASP A 176 -0.35 7.19 2.01
C ASP A 176 -1.68 7.28 1.25
N HIS A 177 -2.77 6.78 1.83
CA HIS A 177 -4.14 6.95 1.30
C HIS A 177 -4.85 8.20 1.85
N MET A 178 -4.28 8.90 2.84
CA MET A 178 -4.95 10.03 3.47
C MET A 178 -5.03 11.25 2.54
N PRO A 179 -6.21 11.87 2.40
CA PRO A 179 -6.35 13.08 1.57
C PRO A 179 -5.64 14.28 2.18
N ASP A 180 -5.56 14.35 3.50
CA ASP A 180 -4.82 15.38 4.26
C ASP A 180 -3.94 14.72 5.33
N PRO A 181 -2.63 14.54 5.07
CA PRO A 181 -1.71 13.90 6.02
C PRO A 181 -1.48 14.75 7.28
N ILE A 182 -1.70 16.07 7.20
CA ILE A 182 -1.61 16.96 8.36
C ILE A 182 -2.77 16.71 9.30
N ASP A 183 -3.97 16.52 8.78
CA ASP A 183 -5.15 16.18 9.58
C ASP A 183 -4.97 14.85 10.31
N TYR A 184 -4.42 13.84 9.63
CA TYR A 184 -4.06 12.57 10.25
C TYR A 184 -3.09 12.75 11.42
N LEU A 185 -1.97 13.47 11.22
CA LEU A 185 -0.96 13.67 12.27
C LEU A 185 -1.50 14.47 13.45
N ARG A 186 -2.37 15.45 13.21
CA ARG A 186 -3.07 16.18 14.29
C ARG A 186 -4.00 15.28 15.07
N THR A 187 -4.68 14.37 14.40
CA THR A 187 -5.54 13.36 15.03
C THR A 187 -4.72 12.41 15.88
N ALA A 188 -3.61 11.87 15.33
CA ALA A 188 -2.67 11.05 16.08
C ALA A 188 -2.12 11.78 17.33
N HIS A 189 -1.73 13.05 17.16
CA HIS A 189 -1.27 13.87 18.29
C HIS A 189 -2.36 14.05 19.36
N LYS A 190 -3.63 14.20 18.97
CA LYS A 190 -4.77 14.36 19.88
C LYS A 190 -5.05 13.08 20.68
N VAL A 191 -5.01 11.91 20.04
CA VAL A 191 -5.36 10.63 20.68
C VAL A 191 -4.22 10.02 21.50
N LEU A 192 -2.98 10.48 21.32
CA LEU A 192 -1.82 9.98 22.06
C LEU A 192 -1.68 10.66 23.43
N SER A 193 -1.28 9.88 24.43
CA SER A 193 -0.81 10.36 25.73
C SER A 193 0.48 11.19 25.58
N ASP A 194 0.87 11.93 26.64
CA ASP A 194 2.15 12.64 26.65
C ASP A 194 3.31 11.62 26.57
N GLY A 195 4.21 11.81 25.63
CA GLY A 195 5.29 10.86 25.35
C GLY A 195 4.87 9.64 24.54
N GLY A 196 3.61 9.55 24.12
CA GLY A 196 3.11 8.49 23.26
C GLY A 196 3.82 8.43 21.91
N LEU A 197 3.84 7.29 21.27
CA LEU A 197 4.48 7.07 19.97
C LEU A 197 3.46 7.05 18.84
N VAL A 198 3.80 7.67 17.71
CA VAL A 198 3.16 7.45 16.41
C VAL A 198 4.09 6.62 15.54
N ALA A 199 3.58 5.59 14.90
CA ALA A 199 4.32 4.78 13.93
C ALA A 199 3.55 4.76 12.61
N VAL A 200 4.22 5.17 11.54
CA VAL A 200 3.64 5.28 10.20
C VAL A 200 4.46 4.43 9.25
N GLU A 201 3.83 3.46 8.62
CA GLU A 201 4.42 2.64 7.57
C GLU A 201 3.78 2.95 6.23
N VAL A 202 4.61 3.31 5.25
CA VAL A 202 4.21 3.69 3.88
C VAL A 202 5.14 3.06 2.85
N HIS A 203 4.79 3.20 1.58
CA HIS A 203 5.71 2.87 0.49
C HIS A 203 6.84 3.91 0.41
N ASP A 204 8.07 3.42 0.28
CA ASP A 204 9.26 4.25 0.15
C ASP A 204 9.40 4.79 -1.28
N LEU A 205 9.22 6.09 -1.46
CA LEU A 205 9.31 6.76 -2.75
C LEU A 205 10.69 6.59 -3.40
N GLU A 206 11.76 6.61 -2.61
CA GLU A 206 13.12 6.45 -3.13
C GLU A 206 13.27 5.09 -3.79
N LYS A 207 12.80 4.02 -3.13
CA LYS A 207 12.80 2.66 -3.69
C LYS A 207 11.87 2.53 -4.91
N ILE A 208 10.70 3.20 -4.91
CA ILE A 208 9.81 3.22 -6.08
C ILE A 208 10.55 3.78 -7.30
N VAL A 209 11.21 4.93 -7.13
CA VAL A 209 11.92 5.59 -8.22
C VAL A 209 13.17 4.82 -8.63
N GLU A 210 13.99 4.38 -7.67
CA GLU A 210 15.23 3.63 -7.91
C GLU A 210 14.95 2.32 -8.68
N ARG A 211 13.92 1.58 -8.27
CA ARG A 211 13.58 0.26 -8.83
C ARG A 211 12.58 0.32 -9.97
N THR A 212 12.12 1.49 -10.35
CA THR A 212 11.06 1.66 -11.38
C THR A 212 9.76 0.89 -11.03
N GLU A 213 9.41 0.81 -9.74
CA GLU A 213 8.19 0.13 -9.27
C GLU A 213 6.93 0.96 -9.58
N PHE A 214 6.72 1.32 -10.85
CA PHE A 214 5.64 2.21 -11.30
C PHE A 214 4.24 1.71 -10.94
N CYS A 215 4.09 0.40 -10.73
CA CYS A 215 2.86 -0.24 -10.31
C CYS A 215 2.40 0.16 -8.91
N LEU A 216 3.22 0.87 -8.12
CA LEU A 216 2.85 1.46 -6.84
C LEU A 216 2.33 2.91 -6.98
N PHE A 217 2.37 3.51 -8.18
CA PHE A 217 1.62 4.73 -8.45
C PHE A 217 0.18 4.34 -8.74
N GLU A 218 -0.67 4.46 -7.73
CA GLU A 218 -2.07 4.03 -7.74
C GLU A 218 -3.00 5.23 -7.53
N HIS A 219 -4.27 5.09 -7.91
CA HIS A 219 -5.25 6.17 -7.69
C HIS A 219 -5.49 6.44 -6.21
N GLU A 220 -5.45 5.37 -5.41
CA GLU A 220 -5.71 5.36 -3.99
C GLU A 220 -4.58 6.01 -3.18
N HIS A 221 -3.35 5.96 -3.69
CA HIS A 221 -2.20 6.57 -3.03
C HIS A 221 -2.16 8.07 -3.34
N THR A 222 -2.43 8.88 -2.33
CA THR A 222 -2.52 10.34 -2.47
C THR A 222 -1.19 11.04 -2.31
N ILE A 223 -0.25 10.40 -1.60
CA ILE A 223 1.05 10.96 -1.21
C ILE A 223 2.14 9.91 -1.34
N TYR A 224 3.33 10.37 -1.68
CA TYR A 224 4.53 9.53 -1.79
C TYR A 224 5.68 10.24 -1.08
N MET A 225 6.40 9.54 -0.22
CA MET A 225 7.42 10.14 0.62
C MET A 225 8.64 9.23 0.74
N ASN A 226 9.82 9.85 0.81
CA ASN A 226 11.04 9.22 1.30
C ASN A 226 11.20 9.47 2.81
N ALA A 227 12.28 8.96 3.39
CA ALA A 227 12.54 9.07 4.83
C ALA A 227 12.64 10.53 5.31
N ASP A 228 13.25 11.41 4.51
CA ASP A 228 13.44 12.83 4.84
C ASP A 228 12.10 13.58 4.81
N ASP A 229 11.27 13.34 3.80
CA ASP A 229 10.00 14.03 3.62
C ASP A 229 9.02 13.68 4.74
N ILE A 230 8.88 12.39 5.06
CA ILE A 230 7.98 11.94 6.14
C ILE A 230 8.48 12.40 7.51
N THR A 231 9.81 12.42 7.74
CA THR A 231 10.42 12.95 8.97
C THR A 231 10.03 14.42 9.16
N LYS A 232 10.29 15.28 8.16
CA LYS A 232 9.97 16.71 8.24
C LYS A 232 8.47 16.95 8.44
N LEU A 233 7.62 16.16 7.77
CA LEU A 233 6.18 16.26 7.91
C LEU A 233 5.71 15.90 9.33
N ILE A 234 6.18 14.79 9.88
CA ILE A 234 5.85 14.31 11.23
C ILE A 234 6.34 15.31 12.28
N GLU A 235 7.58 15.80 12.17
CA GLU A 235 8.15 16.78 13.10
C GLU A 235 7.43 18.11 13.06
N SER A 236 6.89 18.52 11.91
CA SER A 236 6.11 19.76 11.82
C SER A 236 4.80 19.72 12.61
N GLN A 237 4.34 18.56 13.03
CA GLN A 237 3.07 18.37 13.75
C GLN A 237 3.28 18.01 15.23
N GLY A 238 4.43 18.35 15.82
CA GLY A 238 4.68 18.19 17.26
C GLY A 238 5.14 16.79 17.67
N PHE A 239 5.89 16.14 16.81
CA PHE A 239 6.55 14.87 17.08
C PHE A 239 8.06 15.00 16.90
N GLU A 240 8.81 14.08 17.50
CA GLU A 240 10.25 13.91 17.36
C GLU A 240 10.51 12.50 16.81
N VAL A 241 11.09 12.38 15.61
CA VAL A 241 11.41 11.08 15.03
C VAL A 241 12.52 10.40 15.86
N ILE A 242 12.24 9.20 16.33
CA ILE A 242 13.15 8.43 17.18
C ILE A 242 13.71 7.19 16.49
N SER A 243 13.08 6.73 15.40
CA SER A 243 13.56 5.58 14.63
C SER A 243 13.00 5.59 13.21
N ILE A 244 13.82 5.16 12.25
CA ILE A 244 13.45 4.92 10.86
C ILE A 244 13.88 3.50 10.54
N ASN A 245 12.98 2.68 9.96
CA ASN A 245 13.19 1.27 9.62
C ASN A 245 13.82 0.46 10.77
N PRO A 246 13.14 0.35 11.94
CA PRO A 246 13.71 -0.32 13.12
C PRO A 246 13.80 -1.85 13.00
N LEU A 247 13.23 -2.43 11.97
CA LEU A 247 13.27 -3.86 11.67
C LEU A 247 14.43 -4.19 10.73
N ASP A 248 14.99 -5.38 10.83
CA ASP A 248 16.00 -5.87 9.90
C ASP A 248 15.41 -6.05 8.50
N ASP A 249 16.22 -5.91 7.44
CA ASP A 249 15.77 -6.02 6.04
C ASP A 249 15.02 -7.34 5.75
N SER A 250 15.40 -8.43 6.41
CA SER A 250 14.75 -9.73 6.27
C SER A 250 13.36 -9.81 6.96
N GLU A 251 13.09 -8.89 7.86
CA GLU A 251 11.84 -8.79 8.62
C GLU A 251 10.89 -7.74 8.05
N THR A 252 11.35 -6.88 7.14
CA THR A 252 10.53 -5.80 6.55
C THR A 252 9.69 -6.29 5.39
N ARG A 253 8.54 -5.66 5.18
CA ARG A 253 7.75 -5.85 3.95
C ARG A 253 8.48 -5.21 2.75
N ALA A 254 8.28 -5.78 1.57
CA ALA A 254 8.85 -5.21 0.34
C ALA A 254 8.42 -3.76 0.17
N ASN A 255 9.38 -2.87 -0.11
CA ASN A 255 9.18 -1.43 -0.28
C ASN A 255 8.52 -0.73 0.94
N SER A 256 8.85 -1.16 2.16
CA SER A 256 8.38 -0.52 3.39
C SER A 256 9.31 0.61 3.82
N LEU A 257 8.71 1.69 4.29
CA LEU A 257 9.32 2.76 5.06
C LEU A 257 8.53 2.93 6.36
N LEU A 258 9.10 2.48 7.46
CA LEU A 258 8.51 2.57 8.79
C LEU A 258 9.19 3.68 9.60
N VAL A 259 8.44 4.71 9.97
CA VAL A 259 8.92 5.82 10.78
C VAL A 259 8.20 5.85 12.11
N VAL A 260 8.96 5.90 13.20
CA VAL A 260 8.45 5.97 14.57
C VAL A 260 8.87 7.30 15.21
N ALA A 261 7.89 8.02 15.72
CA ALA A 261 8.13 9.32 16.35
C ALA A 261 7.42 9.44 17.70
N LYS A 262 8.02 10.19 18.62
CA LYS A 262 7.50 10.45 19.95
C LYS A 262 6.76 11.78 19.98
N LYS A 263 5.58 11.82 20.58
CA LYS A 263 4.84 13.07 20.83
C LYS A 263 5.66 14.00 21.70
N ASN A 264 5.96 15.19 21.17
CA ASN A 264 6.73 16.22 21.87
C ASN A 264 6.07 17.59 21.65
N LYS A 265 5.32 18.06 22.65
CA LYS A 265 4.57 19.32 22.57
C LYS A 265 5.45 20.56 22.32
N ASN A 266 6.73 20.49 22.63
CA ASN A 266 7.68 21.58 22.44
C ASN A 266 8.40 21.51 21.09
N HIS A 267 8.18 20.49 20.32
CA HIS A 267 8.79 20.27 19.02
C HIS A 267 7.79 20.65 17.92
N SER A 268 7.99 21.79 17.29
CA SER A 268 7.19 22.24 16.16
C SER A 268 8.11 22.96 15.20
N ASN A 269 8.68 22.18 14.29
CA ASN A 269 9.45 22.73 13.19
C ASN A 269 8.50 23.14 12.05
N PRO A 270 8.57 24.39 11.55
CA PRO A 270 7.80 24.74 10.36
C PRO A 270 8.25 23.83 9.20
N ILE A 271 7.32 23.42 8.35
CA ILE A 271 7.64 22.68 7.14
C ILE A 271 8.56 23.55 6.29
N THR A 272 9.86 23.36 6.43
CA THR A 272 10.85 23.89 5.48
C THR A 272 10.71 23.11 4.19
N ALA A 273 11.10 23.72 3.07
CA ALA A 273 10.98 23.07 1.76
C ALA A 273 11.43 21.61 1.83
N LEU A 274 10.51 20.70 1.52
CA LEU A 274 10.81 19.31 1.35
C LEU A 274 11.65 19.24 0.07
N HIS A 275 12.77 18.57 0.11
CA HIS A 275 13.53 18.24 -1.08
C HIS A 275 13.49 16.73 -1.18
N THR A 276 12.76 16.22 -2.15
CA THR A 276 12.92 14.81 -2.44
C THR A 276 14.24 14.66 -3.19
N ASP A 277 15.11 13.78 -2.71
CA ASP A 277 16.27 13.31 -3.45
C ASP A 277 15.88 12.31 -4.53
N ALA A 278 14.59 11.95 -4.61
CA ALA A 278 14.03 11.09 -5.62
C ALA A 278 14.14 11.76 -6.99
N SER A 279 15.04 11.29 -7.82
CA SER A 279 15.22 11.80 -9.17
C SER A 279 14.19 11.20 -10.11
N PHE A 280 13.21 12.01 -10.53
CA PHE A 280 12.27 11.65 -11.60
C PHE A 280 12.89 11.75 -13.01
N VAL A 281 14.17 12.19 -13.11
CA VAL A 281 14.88 12.26 -14.38
C VAL A 281 14.88 10.88 -15.03
N ASN A 282 14.34 10.82 -16.23
CA ASN A 282 14.19 9.61 -17.03
C ASN A 282 13.25 8.53 -16.46
N LEU A 283 12.54 8.73 -15.33
CA LEU A 283 11.63 7.71 -14.78
C LEU A 283 10.57 7.30 -15.80
N ASN A 284 9.92 8.24 -16.49
CA ASN A 284 8.94 7.90 -17.54
C ASN A 284 9.55 7.05 -18.67
N ASN A 285 10.83 7.28 -19.02
CA ASN A 285 11.51 6.47 -20.04
C ASN A 285 11.81 5.06 -19.52
N ARG A 286 12.25 4.95 -18.27
CA ARG A 286 12.45 3.64 -17.62
C ARG A 286 11.15 2.84 -17.48
N ILE A 287 10.05 3.50 -17.14
CA ILE A 287 8.71 2.88 -17.11
C ILE A 287 8.35 2.32 -18.48
N LYS A 288 8.49 3.13 -19.54
CA LYS A 288 8.23 2.70 -20.92
C LYS A 288 9.13 1.54 -21.33
N GLU A 289 10.40 1.57 -20.95
CA GLU A 289 11.35 0.49 -21.23
C GLU A 289 10.96 -0.79 -20.49
N THR A 290 10.54 -0.71 -19.23
CA THR A 290 10.07 -1.84 -18.46
C THR A 290 8.83 -2.48 -19.11
N ILE A 291 7.84 -1.66 -19.48
CA ILE A 291 6.62 -2.14 -20.15
C ILE A 291 6.99 -2.77 -21.50
N TYR A 292 7.86 -2.15 -22.29
CA TYR A 292 8.33 -2.70 -23.55
C TYR A 292 9.04 -4.05 -23.38
N LYS A 293 9.89 -4.21 -22.35
CA LYS A 293 10.55 -5.49 -22.06
C LYS A 293 9.54 -6.59 -21.70
N LEU A 294 8.50 -6.24 -20.91
CA LEU A 294 7.41 -7.16 -20.56
C LEU A 294 6.62 -7.58 -21.81
N ASP A 295 6.19 -6.63 -22.64
CA ASP A 295 5.45 -6.92 -23.86
C ASP A 295 6.28 -7.74 -24.87
N LYS A 296 7.57 -7.42 -24.97
CA LYS A 296 8.51 -8.18 -25.80
C LYS A 296 8.63 -9.62 -25.30
N TRP A 297 8.84 -9.83 -23.99
CA TRP A 297 8.90 -11.17 -23.40
C TRP A 297 7.64 -11.96 -23.73
N VAL A 298 6.46 -11.39 -23.52
CA VAL A 298 5.18 -12.05 -23.85
C VAL A 298 5.09 -12.41 -25.32
N SER A 299 5.54 -11.52 -26.24
CA SER A 299 5.48 -11.75 -27.67
C SER A 299 6.47 -12.82 -28.19
N GLU A 300 7.56 -13.05 -27.47
CA GLU A 300 8.58 -14.07 -27.80
C GLU A 300 8.17 -15.48 -27.33
N LEU A 301 7.16 -15.60 -26.43
CA LEU A 301 6.68 -16.88 -25.93
C LEU A 301 5.83 -17.61 -26.99
N PRO A 302 5.87 -18.97 -27.03
CA PRO A 302 5.06 -19.74 -27.96
C PRO A 302 3.57 -19.39 -27.86
N GLU A 303 2.92 -19.17 -28.99
CA GLU A 303 1.54 -18.68 -29.06
C GLU A 303 0.53 -19.58 -28.32
N GLN A 304 0.78 -20.88 -28.31
CA GLN A 304 -0.09 -21.90 -27.71
C GLN A 304 0.18 -22.10 -26.19
N SER A 305 1.27 -21.55 -25.66
CA SER A 305 1.60 -21.71 -24.25
C SER A 305 0.77 -20.77 -23.38
N PRO A 306 0.09 -21.25 -22.33
CA PRO A 306 -0.60 -20.38 -21.40
C PRO A 306 0.40 -19.51 -20.64
N ILE A 307 0.04 -18.25 -20.41
CA ILE A 307 0.78 -17.33 -19.56
C ILE A 307 -0.13 -16.98 -18.40
N ILE A 308 0.38 -17.06 -17.17
CA ILE A 308 -0.34 -16.60 -15.98
C ILE A 308 0.47 -15.54 -15.23
N GLY A 309 -0.25 -14.65 -14.57
CA GLY A 309 0.32 -13.80 -13.55
C GLY A 309 0.12 -14.41 -12.16
N TYR A 310 0.99 -14.14 -11.20
CA TYR A 310 0.79 -14.52 -9.80
C TYR A 310 0.88 -13.29 -8.89
N GLY A 311 -0.22 -13.00 -8.19
CA GLY A 311 -0.47 -11.83 -7.35
C GLY A 311 -1.48 -10.88 -8.00
N ALA A 312 -2.75 -10.91 -7.53
CA ALA A 312 -3.81 -10.04 -8.02
C ALA A 312 -3.97 -8.74 -7.20
N GLY A 313 -2.96 -8.37 -6.43
CA GLY A 313 -2.91 -7.05 -5.77
C GLY A 313 -2.44 -5.95 -6.73
N GLY A 314 -2.23 -4.74 -6.19
CA GLY A 314 -1.88 -3.54 -6.95
C GLY A 314 -0.78 -3.75 -7.98
N ARG A 315 0.35 -4.39 -7.62
CA ARG A 315 1.44 -4.66 -8.56
C ARG A 315 1.01 -5.45 -9.80
N GLY A 316 0.22 -6.52 -9.61
CA GLY A 316 -0.24 -7.35 -10.74
C GLY A 316 -1.24 -6.61 -11.62
N VAL A 317 -2.26 -6.03 -11.02
CA VAL A 317 -3.31 -5.28 -11.73
C VAL A 317 -2.73 -4.11 -12.50
N MET A 318 -1.88 -3.29 -11.86
CA MET A 318 -1.31 -2.10 -12.48
C MET A 318 -0.32 -2.43 -13.58
N THR A 319 0.52 -3.47 -13.40
CA THR A 319 1.46 -3.90 -14.44
C THR A 319 0.72 -4.40 -15.67
N LEU A 320 -0.25 -5.30 -15.49
CA LEU A 320 -1.05 -5.84 -16.60
C LEU A 320 -1.87 -4.73 -17.29
N ALA A 321 -2.41 -3.78 -16.52
CA ALA A 321 -3.14 -2.64 -17.08
C ALA A 321 -2.25 -1.69 -17.91
N ALA A 322 -0.94 -1.67 -17.67
CA ALA A 322 0.01 -0.85 -18.42
C ALA A 322 0.55 -1.53 -19.69
N MET A 323 0.44 -2.86 -19.80
CA MET A 323 0.93 -3.65 -20.93
C MET A 323 -0.01 -3.58 -22.13
N ASP A 324 0.54 -3.67 -23.34
CA ASP A 324 -0.23 -3.79 -24.58
C ASP A 324 -0.65 -5.24 -24.84
N ASN A 325 0.20 -6.22 -24.46
CA ASN A 325 -0.03 -7.66 -24.71
C ASN A 325 -0.70 -8.40 -23.54
N PHE A 326 -1.42 -7.72 -22.65
CA PHE A 326 -2.08 -8.32 -21.48
C PHE A 326 -3.09 -9.43 -21.86
N GLU A 327 -3.69 -9.36 -23.04
CA GLU A 327 -4.67 -10.37 -23.54
C GLU A 327 -4.07 -11.79 -23.68
N ARG A 328 -2.73 -11.90 -23.71
CA ARG A 328 -2.03 -13.18 -23.71
C ARG A 328 -2.10 -13.92 -22.37
N PHE A 329 -2.44 -13.22 -21.28
CA PHE A 329 -2.56 -13.84 -19.97
C PHE A 329 -3.87 -14.60 -19.83
N SER A 330 -3.74 -15.90 -19.54
CA SER A 330 -4.87 -16.82 -19.37
C SER A 330 -5.52 -16.73 -17.99
N GLY A 331 -4.86 -16.08 -17.03
CA GLY A 331 -5.36 -15.90 -15.67
C GLY A 331 -4.38 -15.15 -14.78
N LEU A 332 -4.92 -14.58 -13.71
CA LEU A 332 -4.17 -13.94 -12.64
C LEU A 332 -4.44 -14.71 -11.34
N VAL A 333 -3.42 -15.39 -10.82
CA VAL A 333 -3.57 -16.27 -9.65
C VAL A 333 -3.37 -15.50 -8.36
N ASP A 334 -4.30 -15.69 -7.42
CA ASP A 334 -4.16 -15.16 -6.07
C ASP A 334 -4.78 -16.11 -5.05
N SER A 335 -4.16 -16.21 -3.86
CA SER A 335 -4.62 -17.08 -2.78
C SER A 335 -5.89 -16.60 -2.09
N ASN A 336 -6.18 -15.30 -2.18
CA ASN A 336 -7.29 -14.66 -1.48
C ASN A 336 -8.62 -14.78 -2.24
N TYR A 337 -8.58 -15.15 -3.53
CA TYR A 337 -9.75 -15.17 -4.38
C TYR A 337 -10.23 -16.57 -4.72
N LYS A 338 -11.55 -16.70 -4.87
CA LYS A 338 -12.16 -17.90 -5.46
C LYS A 338 -12.04 -17.85 -6.98
N SER A 339 -11.66 -18.98 -7.57
CA SER A 339 -11.47 -19.09 -9.02
C SER A 339 -12.74 -18.75 -9.81
N ASN A 340 -12.55 -17.94 -10.87
CA ASN A 340 -13.59 -17.59 -11.85
C ASN A 340 -14.82 -16.85 -11.28
N VAL A 341 -14.66 -16.14 -10.18
CA VAL A 341 -15.69 -15.24 -9.64
C VAL A 341 -15.47 -13.82 -10.11
N TYR A 342 -14.22 -13.42 -10.25
CA TYR A 342 -13.81 -12.05 -10.55
C TYR A 342 -12.94 -11.96 -11.80
N LEU A 343 -12.98 -10.78 -12.43
CA LEU A 343 -12.10 -10.35 -13.51
C LEU A 343 -11.24 -9.19 -13.00
N ALA A 344 -9.98 -9.15 -13.42
CA ALA A 344 -9.10 -8.03 -13.13
C ALA A 344 -9.58 -6.76 -13.85
N PRO A 345 -9.57 -5.60 -13.18
CA PRO A 345 -10.06 -4.35 -13.75
C PRO A 345 -9.27 -3.96 -15.00
N LYS A 346 -9.92 -3.27 -15.92
CA LYS A 346 -9.45 -2.87 -17.26
C LYS A 346 -9.13 -4.05 -18.18
N THR A 347 -8.41 -5.05 -17.71
CA THR A 347 -7.89 -6.13 -18.55
C THR A 347 -8.89 -7.27 -18.78
N GLY A 348 -9.83 -7.46 -17.86
CA GLY A 348 -10.79 -8.56 -17.92
C GLY A 348 -10.17 -9.95 -17.72
N ILE A 349 -8.89 -10.02 -17.27
CA ILE A 349 -8.22 -11.29 -17.02
C ILE A 349 -8.89 -12.02 -15.84
N PRO A 350 -9.26 -13.30 -16.00
CA PRO A 350 -9.93 -14.04 -14.93
C PRO A 350 -9.02 -14.26 -13.72
N ILE A 351 -9.57 -14.05 -12.52
CA ILE A 351 -8.88 -14.34 -11.26
C ILE A 351 -9.00 -15.83 -10.98
N CYS A 352 -7.85 -16.48 -10.74
CA CYS A 352 -7.72 -17.89 -10.47
C CYS A 352 -7.21 -18.15 -9.05
N GLY A 353 -7.62 -19.25 -8.43
CA GLY A 353 -7.07 -19.70 -7.15
C GLY A 353 -5.88 -20.64 -7.33
N LYS A 354 -5.08 -20.85 -6.27
CA LYS A 354 -3.94 -21.79 -6.26
C LYS A 354 -4.27 -23.20 -6.80
N LYS A 355 -5.49 -23.67 -6.58
CA LYS A 355 -5.95 -24.99 -7.09
C LYS A 355 -5.97 -25.10 -8.61
N ASP A 356 -5.96 -23.98 -9.33
CA ASP A 356 -5.98 -23.96 -10.78
C ASP A 356 -4.57 -24.05 -11.40
N LEU A 357 -3.51 -23.82 -10.62
CA LEU A 357 -2.12 -23.87 -11.09
C LEU A 357 -1.78 -25.10 -11.97
N PRO A 358 -2.17 -26.35 -11.63
CA PRO A 358 -1.85 -27.49 -12.45
C PRO A 358 -2.39 -27.43 -13.88
N LYS A 359 -3.43 -26.62 -14.14
CA LYS A 359 -3.99 -26.44 -15.50
C LYS A 359 -3.04 -25.68 -16.43
N PHE A 360 -2.10 -24.91 -15.86
CA PHE A 360 -1.18 -24.03 -16.56
C PHE A 360 0.29 -24.49 -16.50
N LYS A 361 0.56 -25.69 -15.96
CA LYS A 361 1.91 -26.19 -15.64
C LYS A 361 2.89 -26.21 -16.81
N ASP A 362 2.37 -26.38 -18.04
CA ASP A 362 3.17 -26.41 -19.27
C ASP A 362 3.38 -25.01 -19.87
N GLY A 363 2.96 -23.96 -19.15
CA GLY A 363 3.05 -22.56 -19.55
C GLY A 363 4.11 -21.77 -18.78
N TYR A 364 3.93 -20.45 -18.77
CA TYR A 364 4.82 -19.48 -18.14
C TYR A 364 4.11 -18.74 -17.02
N CYS A 365 4.87 -18.33 -16.01
CA CYS A 365 4.35 -17.55 -14.89
C CYS A 365 5.19 -16.29 -14.63
N LEU A 366 4.51 -15.12 -14.60
CA LEU A 366 5.08 -13.86 -14.14
C LEU A 366 4.65 -13.61 -12.70
N ILE A 367 5.62 -13.56 -11.77
CA ILE A 367 5.37 -13.30 -10.35
C ILE A 367 5.45 -11.78 -10.10
N PHE A 368 4.36 -11.19 -9.60
CA PHE A 368 4.29 -9.78 -9.25
C PHE A 368 4.67 -9.48 -7.80
N SER A 369 4.65 -10.47 -6.92
CA SER A 369 4.84 -10.31 -5.47
C SER A 369 6.27 -10.61 -5.06
N PHE A 370 7.07 -9.59 -4.76
CA PHE A 370 8.50 -9.77 -4.42
C PHE A 370 8.72 -10.43 -3.06
N GLY A 371 7.99 -9.98 -2.03
CA GLY A 371 8.13 -10.50 -0.67
C GLY A 371 7.76 -11.98 -0.51
N TYR A 372 7.01 -12.53 -1.46
CA TYR A 372 6.54 -13.92 -1.47
C TYR A 372 7.12 -14.75 -2.62
N ALA A 373 8.08 -14.22 -3.37
CA ALA A 373 8.59 -14.86 -4.57
C ALA A 373 9.07 -16.30 -4.34
N THR A 374 9.78 -16.55 -3.25
CA THR A 374 10.26 -17.90 -2.90
C THR A 374 9.11 -18.87 -2.60
N GLU A 375 8.11 -18.45 -1.81
CA GLU A 375 6.94 -19.27 -1.50
C GLU A 375 6.15 -19.58 -2.77
N ILE A 376 5.89 -18.56 -3.59
CA ILE A 376 5.16 -18.68 -4.86
C ILE A 376 5.89 -19.62 -5.83
N THR A 377 7.21 -19.45 -5.97
CA THR A 377 8.03 -20.33 -6.82
C THR A 377 7.92 -21.79 -6.38
N ASN A 378 7.98 -22.06 -5.07
CA ASN A 378 7.80 -23.39 -4.52
C ASN A 378 6.40 -23.98 -4.82
N ASP A 379 5.35 -23.17 -4.73
CA ASP A 379 3.99 -23.58 -5.07
C ASP A 379 3.86 -23.91 -6.56
N LEU A 380 4.46 -23.09 -7.44
CA LEU A 380 4.49 -23.34 -8.89
C LEU A 380 5.24 -24.64 -9.24
N ILE A 381 6.41 -24.87 -8.64
CA ILE A 381 7.18 -26.12 -8.84
C ILE A 381 6.36 -27.33 -8.38
N LYS A 382 5.72 -27.27 -7.22
CA LYS A 382 4.82 -28.34 -6.74
C LYS A 382 3.64 -28.57 -7.66
N ALA A 383 3.14 -27.51 -8.34
CA ALA A 383 2.09 -27.63 -9.33
C ALA A 383 2.56 -28.18 -10.68
N GLY A 384 3.88 -28.35 -10.89
CA GLY A 384 4.48 -28.95 -12.07
C GLY A 384 5.09 -27.97 -13.07
N PHE A 385 5.23 -26.68 -12.74
CA PHE A 385 5.94 -25.72 -13.60
C PHE A 385 7.44 -26.00 -13.66
N SER A 386 8.05 -25.78 -14.82
CA SER A 386 9.50 -25.70 -14.93
C SER A 386 10.02 -24.40 -14.29
N LEU A 387 11.14 -24.47 -13.59
CA LEU A 387 11.79 -23.27 -13.03
C LEU A 387 12.14 -22.26 -14.14
N ASP A 388 12.57 -22.73 -15.31
CA ASP A 388 12.92 -21.88 -16.46
C ASP A 388 11.72 -21.08 -17.03
N ASN A 389 10.50 -21.48 -16.67
CA ASN A 389 9.26 -20.83 -17.10
C ASN A 389 8.70 -19.86 -16.05
N ILE A 390 9.41 -19.63 -14.95
CA ILE A 390 9.01 -18.76 -13.86
C ILE A 390 9.91 -17.53 -13.89
N VAL A 391 9.33 -16.35 -14.06
CA VAL A 391 10.04 -15.06 -14.08
C VAL A 391 9.48 -14.11 -13.03
N LEU A 392 10.30 -13.19 -12.55
CA LEU A 392 9.89 -12.16 -11.60
C LEU A 392 9.68 -10.83 -12.33
N LEU A 393 8.70 -10.04 -11.89
CA LEU A 393 8.51 -8.68 -12.42
C LEU A 393 9.78 -7.84 -12.27
N SER A 394 10.54 -8.01 -11.18
CA SER A 394 11.82 -7.31 -10.95
C SER A 394 12.88 -7.57 -12.03
N ASP A 395 12.81 -8.68 -12.76
CA ASP A 395 13.77 -9.00 -13.82
C ASP A 395 13.64 -8.08 -15.04
N PHE A 396 12.53 -7.35 -15.15
CA PHE A 396 12.21 -6.42 -16.23
C PHE A 396 12.47 -4.96 -15.89
N TYR A 397 12.70 -4.61 -14.62
CA TYR A 397 12.92 -3.23 -14.24
C TYR A 397 14.16 -2.62 -14.93
N ALA A 398 14.04 -1.36 -15.34
CA ALA A 398 15.04 -0.63 -16.09
C ALA A 398 15.86 0.33 -15.20
#